data_d438e6c17d1bc05d8a5e397f6eaf5f68
#
_entry.id   d438e6c17d1bc05d8a5e397f6eaf5f68
#
_cell.length_a   1.000
_cell.length_b   1.000
_cell.length_c   1.000
_cell.angle_alpha   90.00
_cell.angle_beta   90.00
_cell.angle_gamma   90.00
#
_symmetry.space_group_name_H-M   'P 1'
#
loop_
_entity.id
_entity.type
_entity.pdbx_description
1 polymer ?
#
loop_
_entity_poly.entity_id
_entity_poly.type
_entity_poly.pdbx_seq_one_letter_code
_entity_poly.pdbx_strand_id
1 'polypeptide(L)' 'MFDRVKNVLVSNLQIDEKDIKPEAELVNDLGINSLELADLVLICEEEFDIEIDDSSIRNFVTVGDVVTYLEGLVK' A
#
# COMPACT_ATOMS: atom_id res chain seq x y z
N MET A 1 -9.38 7.55 -0.19
CA MET A 1 -7.99 7.06 -0.04
C MET A 1 -7.79 5.66 -0.58
N PHE A 2 -8.71 4.74 -0.34
CA PHE A 2 -8.60 3.37 -0.84
C PHE A 2 -8.38 3.33 -2.36
N ASP A 3 -9.14 4.11 -3.11
CA ASP A 3 -9.03 4.12 -4.58
C ASP A 3 -7.64 4.55 -5.05
N ARG A 4 -7.02 5.48 -4.35
CA ARG A 4 -5.69 5.96 -4.73
C ARG A 4 -4.63 4.91 -4.48
N VAL A 5 -4.73 4.20 -3.35
CA VAL A 5 -3.83 3.10 -3.04
C VAL A 5 -4.03 1.97 -4.06
N LYS A 6 -5.27 1.66 -4.39
CA LYS A 6 -5.59 0.65 -5.39
C LYS A 6 -4.96 1.01 -6.74
N ASN A 7 -5.07 2.27 -7.15
CA ASN A 7 -4.47 2.71 -8.41
C ASN A 7 -2.95 2.54 -8.42
N VAL A 8 -2.29 2.81 -7.29
CA VAL A 8 -0.85 2.61 -7.18
C VAL A 8 -0.51 1.13 -7.35
N LEU A 9 -1.25 0.26 -6.70
CA LEU A 9 -1.02 -1.18 -6.79
C LEU A 9 -1.21 -1.69 -8.21
N VAL A 10 -2.27 -1.25 -8.87
CA VAL A 10 -2.56 -1.67 -10.24
C VAL A 10 -1.52 -1.13 -11.23
N SER A 11 -1.20 0.15 -11.11
CA SER A 11 -0.34 0.82 -12.10
C SER A 11 1.13 0.50 -11.92
N ASN A 12 1.60 0.37 -10.68
CA ASN A 12 3.03 0.24 -10.41
C ASN A 12 3.46 -1.19 -10.11
N LEU A 13 2.60 -1.97 -9.47
CA LEU A 13 2.94 -3.35 -9.12
C LEU A 13 2.18 -4.37 -9.96
N GLN A 14 1.33 -3.88 -10.87
CA GLN A 14 0.58 -4.72 -11.79
C GLN A 14 -0.28 -5.77 -11.08
N ILE A 15 -0.84 -5.38 -9.94
CA ILE A 15 -1.76 -6.23 -9.18
C ILE A 15 -3.12 -6.15 -9.85
N ASP A 16 -3.79 -7.31 -9.95
CA ASP A 16 -5.12 -7.36 -10.54
C ASP A 16 -6.12 -6.62 -9.65
N GLU A 17 -6.85 -5.68 -10.24
CA GLU A 17 -7.83 -4.88 -9.51
C GLU A 17 -8.84 -5.74 -8.75
N LYS A 18 -9.20 -6.88 -9.31
CA LYS A 18 -10.17 -7.79 -8.69
C LYS A 18 -9.72 -8.35 -7.36
N ASP A 19 -8.41 -8.42 -7.16
CA ASP A 19 -7.83 -8.98 -5.94
C ASP A 19 -7.64 -7.93 -4.85
N ILE A 20 -7.80 -6.66 -5.18
CA ILE A 20 -7.54 -5.58 -4.24
C ILE A 20 -8.79 -5.25 -3.44
N LYS A 21 -8.75 -5.60 -2.15
CA LYS A 21 -9.81 -5.35 -1.18
C LYS A 21 -9.18 -4.84 0.10
N PRO A 22 -9.93 -4.12 0.95
CA PRO A 22 -9.37 -3.65 2.22
C PRO A 22 -8.81 -4.79 3.08
N GLU A 23 -9.44 -5.95 3.06
CA GLU A 23 -9.02 -7.10 3.84
C GLU A 23 -7.97 -7.97 3.16
N ALA A 24 -7.62 -7.67 1.91
CA ALA A 24 -6.61 -8.45 1.18
C ALA A 24 -5.23 -8.25 1.81
N GLU A 25 -4.54 -9.35 2.08
CA GLU A 25 -3.19 -9.30 2.64
C GLU A 25 -2.19 -9.06 1.52
N LEU A 26 -1.30 -8.10 1.76
CA LEU A 26 -0.32 -7.68 0.75
C LEU A 26 0.57 -8.82 0.31
N VAL A 27 1.07 -9.60 1.26
CA VAL A 27 1.98 -10.71 0.97
C VAL A 27 1.22 -11.96 0.58
N ASN A 28 0.23 -12.36 1.38
CA ASN A 28 -0.44 -13.64 1.19
C ASN A 28 -1.45 -13.65 0.06
N ASP A 29 -2.21 -12.56 -0.09
CA ASP A 29 -3.26 -12.50 -1.10
C ASP A 29 -2.79 -11.88 -2.41
N LEU A 30 -1.97 -10.82 -2.32
CA LEU A 30 -1.50 -10.11 -3.50
C LEU A 30 -0.12 -10.57 -3.98
N GLY A 31 0.57 -11.38 -3.18
CA GLY A 31 1.87 -11.91 -3.57
C GLY A 31 2.97 -10.88 -3.60
N ILE A 32 2.84 -9.80 -2.83
CA ILE A 32 3.85 -8.74 -2.77
C ILE A 32 5.01 -9.20 -1.90
N ASN A 33 6.23 -9.15 -2.43
CA ASN A 33 7.42 -9.49 -1.66
C ASN A 33 8.01 -8.25 -0.98
N SER A 34 9.09 -8.44 -0.23
CA SER A 34 9.70 -7.36 0.55
C SER A 34 10.18 -6.19 -0.32
N LEU A 35 10.71 -6.49 -1.49
CA LEU A 35 11.19 -5.46 -2.41
C LEU A 35 10.02 -4.65 -2.97
N GLU A 36 8.96 -5.36 -3.34
CA GLU A 36 7.78 -4.70 -3.86
C GLU A 36 7.08 -3.87 -2.79
N LEU A 37 7.10 -4.33 -1.55
CA LEU A 37 6.52 -3.57 -0.45
C LEU A 37 7.30 -2.27 -0.23
N ALA A 38 8.63 -2.34 -0.31
CA ALA A 38 9.47 -1.14 -0.20
C ALA A 38 9.18 -0.17 -1.34
N ASP A 39 9.01 -0.68 -2.55
CA ASP A 39 8.66 0.15 -3.70
C ASP A 39 7.30 0.82 -3.49
N LEU A 40 6.33 0.07 -2.98
CA LEU A 40 5.01 0.60 -2.69
C LEU A 40 5.08 1.77 -1.71
N VAL A 41 5.90 1.61 -0.68
CA VAL A 41 6.09 2.67 0.33
C VAL A 41 6.68 3.92 -0.31
N LEU A 42 7.73 3.76 -1.13
CA LEU A 42 8.36 4.89 -1.80
C LEU A 42 7.39 5.60 -2.75
N ILE A 43 6.61 4.84 -3.49
CA ILE A 43 5.64 5.41 -4.42
C ILE A 43 4.58 6.20 -3.64
N CYS A 44 4.12 5.65 -2.52
CA CYS A 44 3.14 6.34 -1.69
C CYS A 44 3.71 7.63 -1.10
N GLU A 45 4.97 7.61 -0.69
CA GLU A 45 5.62 8.80 -0.16
C GLU A 45 5.66 9.91 -1.20
N GLU A 46 5.97 9.56 -2.44
CA GLU A 46 6.00 10.53 -3.52
C GLU A 46 4.61 10.99 -3.94
N GLU A 47 3.69 10.04 -4.05
CA GLU A 47 2.33 10.32 -4.52
C GLU A 47 1.57 11.23 -3.55
N PHE A 48 1.75 11.00 -2.26
CA PHE A 48 1.03 11.74 -1.22
C PHE A 48 1.85 12.81 -0.53
N ASP A 49 3.12 12.95 -0.91
CA ASP A 49 4.05 13.93 -0.32
C ASP A 49 4.14 13.77 1.20
N ILE A 50 4.46 12.56 1.64
CA ILE A 50 4.54 12.21 3.06
C ILE A 50 5.80 11.37 3.32
N GLU A 51 6.12 11.19 4.61
CA GLU A 51 7.18 10.28 5.03
C GLU A 51 6.57 9.12 5.79
N ILE A 52 7.03 7.91 5.50
CA ILE A 52 6.55 6.70 6.17
C ILE A 52 7.72 6.08 6.92
N ASP A 53 7.55 5.87 8.22
CA ASP A 53 8.57 5.24 9.07
C ASP A 53 8.77 3.78 8.70
N ASP A 54 10.02 3.33 8.74
CA ASP A 54 10.34 1.92 8.52
C ASP A 54 9.61 1.03 9.53
N SER A 55 9.45 1.48 10.75
CA SER A 55 8.76 0.71 11.77
C SER A 55 7.27 0.54 11.44
N SER A 56 6.68 1.52 10.76
CA SER A 56 5.27 1.45 10.36
C SER A 56 5.05 0.43 9.25
N ILE A 57 6.05 0.24 8.38
CA ILE A 57 5.96 -0.70 7.26
C ILE A 57 5.69 -2.12 7.76
N ARG A 58 6.25 -2.47 8.92
CA ARG A 58 6.09 -3.80 9.50
C ARG A 58 4.64 -4.09 9.89
N ASN A 59 3.85 -3.05 10.09
CA ASN A 59 2.44 -3.18 10.47
C ASN A 59 1.51 -3.26 9.26
N PHE A 60 2.04 -3.13 8.06
CA PHE A 60 1.25 -3.18 6.84
C PHE A 60 1.02 -4.64 6.45
N VAL A 61 -0.07 -5.20 6.91
CA VAL A 61 -0.45 -6.58 6.59
C VAL A 61 -1.47 -6.59 5.46
N THR A 62 -2.48 -5.75 5.54
CA THR A 62 -3.55 -5.68 4.55
C THR A 62 -3.53 -4.35 3.81
N VAL A 63 -4.27 -4.30 2.70
CA VAL A 63 -4.47 -3.05 1.96
C VAL A 63 -5.12 -2.01 2.89
N GLY A 64 -6.07 -2.44 3.71
CA GLY A 64 -6.73 -1.57 4.67
C GLY A 64 -5.77 -0.94 5.68
N ASP A 65 -4.74 -1.69 6.09
CA ASP A 65 -3.74 -1.15 7.01
C ASP A 65 -3.00 0.02 6.38
N VAL A 66 -2.63 -0.12 5.11
CA VAL A 66 -1.95 0.95 4.36
C VAL A 66 -2.87 2.15 4.21
N VAL A 67 -4.11 1.91 3.83
CA VAL A 67 -5.10 2.97 3.63
C VAL A 67 -5.32 3.75 4.93
N THR A 68 -5.52 3.03 6.03
CA THR A 68 -5.75 3.65 7.34
C THR A 68 -4.56 4.51 7.77
N TYR A 69 -3.35 3.98 7.56
CA TYR A 69 -2.14 4.71 7.91
C TYR A 69 -2.04 6.01 7.11
N LEU A 70 -2.27 5.93 5.80
CA LEU A 70 -2.18 7.08 4.92
C LEU A 70 -3.26 8.11 5.23
N GLU A 71 -4.45 7.66 5.56
CA GLU A 71 -5.53 8.58 5.93
C GLU A 71 -5.20 9.39 7.18
N GLY A 72 -4.39 8.83 8.06
CA GLY A 72 -3.93 9.52 9.25
C GLY A 72 -2.90 10.60 8.96
N LEU A 73 -2.16 10.45 7.86
CA LEU A 73 -1.11 11.40 7.47
C LEU A 73 -1.60 12.44 6.48
N VAL A 74 -2.48 12.04 5.57
CA VAL A 74 -2.99 12.90 4.50
C VAL A 74 -4.38 13.37 4.90
N LYS A 75 -4.50 14.62 5.27
CA LYS A 75 -5.80 15.17 5.68
C LYS A 75 -6.27 16.25 4.73
#